data_19687fc3cb428a658dcff64793d33d96
#
_entry.id   19687fc3cb428a658dcff64793d33d96
#
_cell.length_a   1.000
_cell.length_b   1.000
_cell.length_c   1.000
_cell.angle_alpha   90.00
_cell.angle_beta   90.00
_cell.angle_gamma   90.00
#
_symmetry.space_group_name_H-M   'P 1'
#
loop_
_entity.id
_entity.type
_entity.pdbx_description
1 polymer ?
#
loop_
_entity_poly.entity_id
_entity_poly.type
_entity_poly.pdbx_seq_one_letter_code
_entity_poly.pdbx_strand_id
1 'polypeptide(L)'
;LYKVGILYGSNASGKSNMLIALNEVFDLLIQSKSDAAEEIRGSIPFVQTKDEPIEMHVSFYANGIRYDYDVRFNEKYILSEVLNYYPNKSKALFYERTFVGENLQAEIKFGPSLKLQPKTQDSIRENTLNNHSVLSVCRKAALKEDIAPFNVLYSWIMKNYHDVDGDEEKGVVEILKEAYDIPQKRKFYNTMLQKADLNILEYRPVVEDRYVPAALRELIQKENLSEKVKEELLKPTSDSIAFLNHSDNGNFEIPLKWQSKGTLKYIRILNVLYDMITSPHVYFLDELGEDLHNDLLFYY
;
A
#
# COMPACT_ATOMS: atom_id res chain seq x y z
N LEU A 1 1.36 -21.69 7.71
CA LEU A 1 1.03 -20.26 7.82
C LEU A 1 -0.47 -20.08 7.60
N TYR A 2 -1.13 -19.38 8.52
CA TYR A 2 -2.50 -18.97 8.33
C TYR A 2 -2.51 -17.86 7.26
N LYS A 3 -3.45 -17.92 6.33
CA LYS A 3 -3.58 -16.92 5.25
C LYS A 3 -4.40 -15.70 5.67
N VAL A 4 -5.17 -15.84 6.75
CA VAL A 4 -6.06 -14.79 7.26
C VAL A 4 -5.87 -14.72 8.77
N GLY A 5 -5.71 -13.51 9.29
CA GLY A 5 -5.78 -13.17 10.71
C GLY A 5 -6.96 -12.24 10.94
N ILE A 6 -7.72 -12.47 11.99
CA ILE A 6 -8.86 -11.62 12.36
C ILE A 6 -8.64 -11.09 13.77
N LEU A 7 -8.72 -9.76 13.90
CA LEU A 7 -8.53 -9.06 15.17
C LEU A 7 -9.89 -8.64 15.74
N TYR A 8 -10.24 -9.16 16.89
CA TYR A 8 -11.46 -8.82 17.60
C TYR A 8 -11.16 -8.05 18.90
N GLY A 9 -12.05 -7.15 19.27
CA GLY A 9 -11.96 -6.42 20.53
C GLY A 9 -13.08 -5.38 20.63
N SER A 10 -13.31 -4.86 21.84
CA SER A 10 -14.25 -3.77 22.11
C SER A 10 -13.83 -2.49 21.38
N ASN A 11 -14.76 -1.52 21.27
CA ASN A 11 -14.41 -0.19 20.77
C ASN A 11 -13.32 0.43 21.65
N ALA A 12 -12.43 1.20 21.04
CA ALA A 12 -11.25 1.82 21.68
C ALA A 12 -10.23 0.83 22.30
N SER A 13 -10.23 -0.46 21.90
CA SER A 13 -9.23 -1.45 22.36
C SER A 13 -7.90 -1.40 21.59
N GLY A 14 -7.74 -0.50 20.63
CA GLY A 14 -6.51 -0.33 19.84
C GLY A 14 -6.41 -1.19 18.59
N LYS A 15 -7.51 -1.79 18.08
CA LYS A 15 -7.51 -2.61 16.85
C LYS A 15 -6.96 -1.84 15.64
N SER A 16 -7.53 -0.68 15.36
CA SER A 16 -7.10 0.19 14.27
C SER A 16 -5.65 0.66 14.47
N ASN A 17 -5.24 0.99 15.69
CA ASN A 17 -3.86 1.36 15.99
C ASN A 17 -2.87 0.23 15.68
N MET A 18 -3.26 -1.03 15.90
CA MET A 18 -2.42 -2.18 15.54
C MET A 18 -2.25 -2.32 14.03
N LEU A 19 -3.32 -2.12 13.25
CA LEU A 19 -3.25 -2.14 11.78
C LEU A 19 -2.41 -0.96 11.27
N ILE A 20 -2.60 0.25 11.81
CA ILE A 20 -1.78 1.42 11.51
C ILE A 20 -0.29 1.12 11.80
N ALA A 21 0.03 0.55 12.96
CA ALA A 21 1.40 0.20 13.29
C ALA A 21 2.02 -0.84 12.33
N LEU A 22 1.23 -1.81 11.86
CA LEU A 22 1.67 -2.76 10.84
C LEU A 22 1.92 -2.07 9.49
N ASN A 23 1.06 -1.15 9.07
CA ASN A 23 1.26 -0.33 7.88
C ASN A 23 2.56 0.47 7.99
N GLU A 24 2.75 1.17 9.11
CA GLU A 24 3.94 2.00 9.34
C GLU A 24 5.25 1.22 9.28
N VAL A 25 5.28 -0.03 9.78
CA VAL A 25 6.48 -0.89 9.68
C VAL A 25 6.85 -1.16 8.23
N PHE A 26 5.87 -1.47 7.37
CA PHE A 26 6.14 -1.72 5.95
C PHE A 26 6.47 -0.43 5.21
N ASP A 27 5.81 0.66 5.54
CA ASP A 27 6.12 1.99 4.99
C ASP A 27 7.54 2.44 5.34
N LEU A 28 7.99 2.25 6.59
CA LEU A 28 9.37 2.50 6.99
C LEU A 28 10.37 1.72 6.12
N LEU A 29 10.08 0.45 5.81
CA LEU A 29 10.96 -0.39 5.01
C LEU A 29 11.12 0.10 3.57
N ILE A 30 10.10 0.76 2.98
CA ILE A 30 10.08 1.10 1.55
C ILE A 30 10.12 2.60 1.25
N GLN A 31 9.71 3.46 2.18
CA GLN A 31 9.70 4.92 1.96
C GLN A 31 11.05 5.54 2.26
N SER A 32 11.70 6.08 1.23
CA SER A 32 12.91 6.87 1.40
C SER A 32 12.58 8.35 1.57
N LYS A 33 13.34 9.03 2.42
CA LYS A 33 13.30 10.49 2.59
C LYS A 33 14.33 11.18 1.70
N SER A 34 14.02 12.39 1.27
CA SER A 34 14.92 13.22 0.47
C SER A 34 15.66 14.25 1.31
N ASP A 35 15.10 14.63 2.46
CA ASP A 35 15.63 15.59 3.40
C ASP A 35 15.73 14.96 4.80
N ALA A 36 16.86 15.18 5.48
CA ALA A 36 17.08 14.72 6.85
C ALA A 36 16.18 15.44 7.89
N ALA A 37 15.59 16.58 7.52
CA ALA A 37 14.64 17.31 8.35
C ALA A 37 13.19 16.79 8.25
N GLU A 38 12.89 15.91 7.29
CA GLU A 38 11.56 15.32 7.19
C GLU A 38 11.29 14.40 8.39
N GLU A 39 10.13 14.56 9.01
CA GLU A 39 9.68 13.69 10.09
C GLU A 39 9.34 12.27 9.59
N ILE A 40 9.52 11.29 10.47
CA ILE A 40 9.07 9.93 10.23
C ILE A 40 7.55 9.91 10.44
N ARG A 41 6.79 9.57 9.42
CA ARG A 41 5.33 9.41 9.51
C ARG A 41 5.00 8.27 10.48
N GLY A 42 3.82 8.34 11.10
CA GLY A 42 3.35 7.31 12.04
C GLY A 42 4.07 7.30 13.38
N SER A 43 5.00 8.22 13.62
CA SER A 43 5.67 8.39 14.92
C SER A 43 4.74 9.05 15.95
N ILE A 44 3.54 8.48 16.18
CA ILE A 44 2.62 8.93 17.22
C ILE A 44 2.85 8.05 18.45
N PRO A 45 3.68 8.49 19.42
CA PRO A 45 3.92 7.71 20.63
C PRO A 45 2.68 7.68 21.52
N PHE A 46 2.58 6.66 22.34
CA PHE A 46 1.54 6.61 23.36
C PHE A 46 1.72 7.77 24.35
N VAL A 47 0.63 8.47 24.67
CA VAL A 47 0.66 9.72 25.46
C VAL A 47 1.42 9.60 26.79
N GLN A 48 1.35 8.44 27.44
CA GLN A 48 2.03 8.20 28.73
C GLN A 48 3.53 7.93 28.57
N THR A 49 4.00 7.57 27.38
CA THR A 49 5.39 7.25 27.05
C THR A 49 5.90 8.08 25.86
N LYS A 50 5.37 9.31 25.71
CA LYS A 50 5.66 10.19 24.58
C LYS A 50 7.15 10.53 24.37
N ASP A 51 7.92 10.47 25.45
CA ASP A 51 9.36 10.77 25.44
C ASP A 51 10.22 9.50 25.22
N GLU A 52 9.57 8.32 25.09
CA GLU A 52 10.24 7.05 24.81
C GLU A 52 10.19 6.74 23.30
N PRO A 53 11.21 6.08 22.76
CA PRO A 53 11.17 5.62 21.37
C PRO A 53 10.04 4.63 21.11
N ILE A 54 9.50 4.66 19.90
CA ILE A 54 8.58 3.63 19.40
C ILE A 54 9.42 2.39 19.06
N GLU A 55 9.01 1.22 19.53
CA GLU A 55 9.63 -0.06 19.25
C GLU A 55 8.65 -0.95 18.50
N MET A 56 9.05 -1.48 17.35
CA MET A 56 8.24 -2.38 16.53
C MET A 56 9.03 -3.61 16.14
N HIS A 57 8.35 -4.75 16.15
CA HIS A 57 8.86 -6.03 15.65
C HIS A 57 7.85 -6.67 14.73
N VAL A 58 8.30 -7.13 13.55
CA VAL A 58 7.48 -7.90 12.62
C VAL A 58 8.26 -9.07 12.04
N SER A 59 7.59 -10.23 11.97
CA SER A 59 8.08 -11.40 11.23
C SER A 59 7.19 -11.64 10.02
N PHE A 60 7.78 -11.72 8.84
CA PHE A 60 7.04 -11.95 7.61
C PHE A 60 7.79 -12.86 6.63
N TYR A 61 7.09 -13.34 5.61
CA TYR A 61 7.69 -14.16 4.55
C TYR A 61 7.64 -13.41 3.22
N ALA A 62 8.78 -13.33 2.55
CA ALA A 62 8.92 -12.82 1.20
C ALA A 62 9.62 -13.86 0.32
N ASN A 63 9.02 -14.23 -0.81
CA ASN A 63 9.56 -15.26 -1.71
C ASN A 63 9.93 -16.58 -1.00
N GLY A 64 9.14 -17.00 0.01
CA GLY A 64 9.38 -18.22 0.78
C GLY A 64 10.48 -18.11 1.84
N ILE A 65 11.14 -16.98 1.99
CA ILE A 65 12.16 -16.70 3.01
C ILE A 65 11.50 -15.92 4.13
N ARG A 66 11.73 -16.35 5.38
CA ARG A 66 11.31 -15.60 6.57
C ARG A 66 12.27 -14.44 6.81
N TYR A 67 11.71 -13.30 7.19
CA TYR A 67 12.39 -12.12 7.66
C TYR A 67 11.87 -11.73 9.05
N ASP A 68 12.77 -11.28 9.92
CA ASP A 68 12.45 -10.68 11.22
C ASP A 68 13.03 -9.27 11.22
N TYR A 69 12.17 -8.29 11.38
CA TYR A 69 12.52 -6.87 11.38
C TYR A 69 12.22 -6.26 12.75
N ASP A 70 13.24 -5.67 13.35
CA ASP A 70 13.20 -4.95 14.61
C ASP A 70 13.61 -3.51 14.38
N VAL A 71 12.80 -2.54 14.83
CA VAL A 71 13.10 -1.11 14.67
C VAL A 71 12.74 -0.32 15.93
N ARG A 72 13.62 0.64 16.30
CA ARG A 72 13.38 1.68 17.31
C ARG A 72 13.56 3.04 16.66
N PHE A 73 12.57 3.90 16.82
CA PHE A 73 12.60 5.23 16.21
C PHE A 73 11.80 6.25 17.01
N ASN A 74 12.00 7.53 16.70
CA ASN A 74 11.18 8.65 17.15
C ASN A 74 10.75 9.49 15.95
N GLU A 75 10.18 10.66 16.16
CA GLU A 75 9.74 11.55 15.05
C GLU A 75 10.86 11.88 14.05
N LYS A 76 12.11 11.91 14.47
CA LYS A 76 13.24 12.42 13.67
C LYS A 76 14.20 11.35 13.20
N TYR A 77 14.43 10.32 14.03
CA TYR A 77 15.52 9.38 13.81
C TYR A 77 15.12 7.94 14.02
N ILE A 78 15.65 7.06 13.17
CA ILE A 78 15.70 5.64 13.45
C ILE A 78 16.93 5.40 14.36
N LEU A 79 16.67 5.04 15.60
CA LEU A 79 17.69 4.85 16.64
C LEU A 79 18.43 3.53 16.50
N SER A 80 17.70 2.48 16.16
CA SER A 80 18.25 1.17 15.81
C SER A 80 17.33 0.44 14.84
N GLU A 81 17.93 -0.34 13.97
CA GLU A 81 17.20 -1.12 12.95
C GLU A 81 17.97 -2.42 12.71
N VAL A 82 17.29 -3.55 12.79
CA VAL A 82 17.88 -4.87 12.55
C VAL A 82 16.95 -5.67 11.64
N LEU A 83 17.46 -6.07 10.49
CA LEU A 83 16.78 -7.01 9.62
C LEU A 83 17.55 -8.33 9.59
N ASN A 84 16.89 -9.42 10.01
CA ASN A 84 17.39 -10.76 9.91
C ASN A 84 16.59 -11.54 8.86
N TYR A 85 17.18 -12.56 8.27
CA TYR A 85 16.51 -13.44 7.32
C TYR A 85 16.94 -14.91 7.50
N TYR A 86 16.18 -15.82 6.92
CA TYR A 86 16.37 -17.27 7.14
C TYR A 86 16.49 -18.01 5.79
N PRO A 87 17.58 -17.81 5.02
CA PRO A 87 17.70 -18.37 3.66
C PRO A 87 17.72 -19.90 3.64
N ASN A 88 18.27 -20.55 4.68
CA ASN A 88 18.37 -22.00 4.82
C ASN A 88 17.83 -22.48 6.18
N LYS A 89 16.71 -21.90 6.65
CA LYS A 89 16.12 -22.11 7.97
C LYS A 89 16.98 -21.68 9.17
N SER A 90 18.20 -21.19 8.93
CA SER A 90 19.09 -20.64 9.95
C SER A 90 19.07 -19.13 9.91
N LYS A 91 19.04 -18.50 11.09
CA LYS A 91 19.06 -17.04 11.23
C LYS A 91 20.38 -16.48 10.70
N ALA A 92 20.29 -15.53 9.79
CA ALA A 92 21.40 -14.76 9.26
C ALA A 92 21.08 -13.26 9.34
N LEU A 93 22.09 -12.45 9.61
CA LEU A 93 21.95 -11.00 9.56
C LEU A 93 21.78 -10.56 8.09
N PHE A 94 20.78 -9.72 7.82
CA PHE A 94 20.66 -9.01 6.57
C PHE A 94 21.40 -7.67 6.70
N TYR A 95 20.98 -6.81 7.63
CA TYR A 95 21.74 -5.64 8.10
C TYR A 95 21.37 -5.27 9.54
N GLU A 96 22.26 -4.54 10.18
CA GLU A 96 22.07 -3.90 11.47
C GLU A 96 22.50 -2.44 11.36
N ARG A 97 21.70 -1.54 11.91
CA ARG A 97 21.98 -0.11 11.95
C ARG A 97 21.85 0.43 13.34
N THR A 98 22.76 1.34 13.70
CA THR A 98 22.75 2.06 14.97
C THR A 98 22.93 3.56 14.72
N PHE A 99 22.08 4.36 15.33
CA PHE A 99 22.21 5.82 15.35
C PHE A 99 23.40 6.24 16.24
N VAL A 100 24.26 7.10 15.74
CA VAL A 100 25.47 7.56 16.45
C VAL A 100 25.48 9.06 16.74
N GLY A 101 24.55 9.82 16.16
CA GLY A 101 24.42 11.26 16.38
C GLY A 101 23.74 11.99 15.21
N GLU A 102 23.22 13.18 15.48
CA GLU A 102 22.40 13.95 14.52
C GLU A 102 23.14 14.32 13.23
N ASN A 103 24.42 14.67 13.35
CA ASN A 103 25.26 15.10 12.24
C ASN A 103 26.24 14.01 11.77
N LEU A 104 26.05 12.77 12.20
CA LEU A 104 26.89 11.64 11.85
C LEU A 104 26.08 10.62 11.03
N GLN A 105 26.75 9.95 10.12
CA GLN A 105 26.14 8.81 9.44
C GLN A 105 25.91 7.68 10.44
N ALA A 106 24.77 7.00 10.31
CA ALA A 106 24.49 5.81 11.10
C ALA A 106 25.53 4.72 10.83
N GLU A 107 25.92 3.98 11.87
CA GLU A 107 26.71 2.77 11.68
C GLU A 107 25.86 1.66 11.09
N ILE A 108 26.26 1.14 9.92
CA ILE A 108 25.54 0.05 9.24
C ILE A 108 26.47 -1.13 9.02
N LYS A 109 26.09 -2.27 9.58
CA LYS A 109 26.75 -3.57 9.38
C LYS A 109 25.89 -4.43 8.47
N PHE A 110 26.51 -5.04 7.47
CA PHE A 110 25.85 -5.95 6.54
C PHE A 110 26.19 -7.39 6.85
N GLY A 111 25.22 -8.27 6.70
CA GLY A 111 25.42 -9.71 6.87
C GLY A 111 26.40 -10.28 5.84
N PRO A 112 27.35 -11.11 6.24
CA PRO A 112 28.38 -11.66 5.33
C PRO A 112 27.80 -12.50 4.20
N SER A 113 26.61 -13.08 4.40
CA SER A 113 25.92 -13.88 3.38
C SER A 113 25.45 -13.08 2.18
N LEU A 114 25.32 -11.76 2.29
CA LEU A 114 24.92 -10.87 1.20
C LEU A 114 26.02 -10.64 0.17
N LYS A 115 27.28 -10.89 0.54
CA LYS A 115 28.48 -10.74 -0.32
C LYS A 115 28.57 -9.38 -1.02
N LEU A 116 28.12 -8.29 -0.37
CA LEU A 116 28.17 -6.95 -0.92
C LEU A 116 29.62 -6.46 -1.06
N GLN A 117 29.92 -5.88 -2.20
CA GLN A 117 31.22 -5.24 -2.45
C GLN A 117 31.41 -4.03 -1.49
N PRO A 118 32.64 -3.73 -1.05
CA PRO A 118 32.90 -2.59 -0.16
C PRO A 118 32.33 -1.27 -0.69
N LYS A 119 32.54 -0.97 -1.98
CA LYS A 119 32.01 0.23 -2.64
C LYS A 119 30.47 0.32 -2.56
N THR A 120 29.79 -0.80 -2.69
CA THR A 120 28.32 -0.89 -2.59
C THR A 120 27.87 -0.62 -1.16
N GLN A 121 28.57 -1.20 -0.16
CA GLN A 121 28.30 -0.93 1.25
C GLN A 121 28.45 0.55 1.58
N ASP A 122 29.51 1.19 1.10
CA ASP A 122 29.76 2.63 1.31
C ASP A 122 28.67 3.47 0.65
N SER A 123 28.29 3.13 -0.58
CA SER A 123 27.20 3.83 -1.26
C SER A 123 25.84 3.69 -0.53
N ILE A 124 25.53 2.54 0.05
CA ILE A 124 24.32 2.38 0.87
C ILE A 124 24.44 3.28 2.12
N ARG A 125 25.56 3.28 2.82
CA ARG A 125 25.78 4.14 4.00
C ARG A 125 25.61 5.62 3.69
N GLU A 126 26.22 6.09 2.60
CA GLU A 126 26.16 7.49 2.16
C GLU A 126 24.76 7.96 1.80
N ASN A 127 23.93 7.05 1.27
CA ASN A 127 22.56 7.35 0.86
C ASN A 127 21.50 7.09 1.95
N THR A 128 21.87 6.53 3.10
CA THR A 128 20.95 6.25 4.20
C THR A 128 20.94 7.43 5.18
N LEU A 129 19.90 8.26 5.12
CA LEU A 129 19.67 9.31 6.09
C LEU A 129 19.19 8.73 7.43
N ASN A 130 19.26 9.53 8.51
CA ASN A 130 18.86 9.06 9.84
C ASN A 130 17.35 8.86 10.01
N ASN A 131 16.53 9.32 9.08
CA ASN A 131 15.07 9.32 9.14
C ASN A 131 14.38 8.33 8.17
N HIS A 132 15.12 7.40 7.57
CA HIS A 132 14.53 6.33 6.76
C HIS A 132 15.32 5.02 6.84
N SER A 133 14.68 3.90 6.57
CA SER A 133 15.25 2.56 6.63
C SER A 133 16.41 2.34 5.64
N VAL A 134 17.36 1.46 6.00
CA VAL A 134 18.43 1.02 5.10
C VAL A 134 17.86 0.38 3.82
N LEU A 135 16.79 -0.41 3.92
CA LEU A 135 16.16 -1.05 2.75
C LEU A 135 15.57 -0.02 1.79
N SER A 136 15.05 1.09 2.29
CA SER A 136 14.42 2.13 1.46
C SER A 136 15.37 2.82 0.49
N VAL A 137 16.70 2.72 0.71
CA VAL A 137 17.73 3.22 -0.21
C VAL A 137 17.60 2.61 -1.60
N CYS A 138 17.06 1.40 -1.72
CA CYS A 138 16.81 0.76 -3.01
C CYS A 138 15.96 1.60 -3.97
N ARG A 139 15.12 2.50 -3.44
CA ARG A 139 14.33 3.43 -4.26
C ARG A 139 15.18 4.51 -4.94
N LYS A 140 16.24 4.97 -4.25
CA LYS A 140 17.13 6.06 -4.72
C LYS A 140 18.24 5.56 -5.63
N ALA A 141 18.60 4.30 -5.53
CA ALA A 141 19.88 3.83 -6.04
C ALA A 141 19.85 3.50 -7.52
N ALA A 142 20.72 4.19 -8.26
CA ALA A 142 21.31 3.71 -9.51
C ALA A 142 22.18 2.41 -9.32
N LEU A 143 22.12 1.78 -8.16
CA LEU A 143 22.93 0.64 -7.72
C LEU A 143 22.27 -0.68 -8.15
N LYS A 144 22.02 -0.88 -9.46
CA LYS A 144 21.11 -1.94 -9.94
C LYS A 144 21.64 -3.37 -9.82
N GLU A 145 22.94 -3.62 -9.85
CA GLU A 145 23.47 -4.98 -9.98
C GLU A 145 24.03 -5.57 -8.67
N ASP A 146 24.69 -4.79 -7.85
CA ASP A 146 25.40 -5.28 -6.65
C ASP A 146 24.53 -5.44 -5.40
N ILE A 147 23.28 -4.97 -5.41
CA ILE A 147 22.34 -5.03 -4.27
C ILE A 147 21.15 -5.97 -4.54
N ALA A 148 21.34 -6.99 -5.37
CA ALA A 148 20.28 -7.91 -5.75
C ALA A 148 19.43 -8.43 -4.57
N PRO A 149 19.98 -8.85 -3.40
CA PRO A 149 19.17 -9.30 -2.27
C PRO A 149 18.23 -8.21 -1.72
N PHE A 150 18.69 -6.94 -1.67
CA PHE A 150 17.89 -5.80 -1.25
C PHE A 150 16.77 -5.52 -2.27
N ASN A 151 17.09 -5.49 -3.55
CA ASN A 151 16.12 -5.25 -4.61
C ASN A 151 15.03 -6.33 -4.65
N VAL A 152 15.37 -7.59 -4.41
CA VAL A 152 14.42 -8.70 -4.37
C VAL A 152 13.42 -8.51 -3.23
N LEU A 153 13.89 -8.18 -2.02
CA LEU A 153 13.03 -7.95 -0.88
C LEU A 153 12.20 -6.67 -1.05
N TYR A 154 12.83 -5.55 -1.42
CA TYR A 154 12.15 -4.28 -1.67
C TYR A 154 11.04 -4.42 -2.71
N SER A 155 11.35 -5.04 -3.86
CA SER A 155 10.38 -5.24 -4.92
C SER A 155 9.24 -6.17 -4.51
N TRP A 156 9.52 -7.15 -3.65
CA TRP A 156 8.48 -8.01 -3.11
C TRP A 156 7.51 -7.22 -2.22
N ILE A 157 8.03 -6.40 -1.30
CA ILE A 157 7.19 -5.56 -0.42
C ILE A 157 6.37 -4.60 -1.29
N MET A 158 7.00 -3.86 -2.20
CA MET A 158 6.32 -2.91 -3.10
C MET A 158 5.21 -3.55 -3.94
N LYS A 159 5.39 -4.79 -4.33
CA LYS A 159 4.40 -5.50 -5.16
C LYS A 159 3.27 -6.12 -4.36
N ASN A 160 3.55 -6.60 -3.16
CA ASN A 160 2.63 -7.49 -2.44
C ASN A 160 2.05 -6.87 -1.16
N TYR A 161 2.59 -5.74 -0.71
CA TYR A 161 2.03 -4.96 0.38
C TYR A 161 1.12 -3.85 -0.19
N HIS A 162 -0.09 -3.77 0.32
CA HIS A 162 -1.07 -2.78 -0.11
C HIS A 162 -1.75 -2.15 1.09
N ASP A 163 -1.68 -0.83 1.15
CA ASP A 163 -2.53 -0.02 1.99
C ASP A 163 -3.87 0.19 1.27
N VAL A 164 -4.97 0.09 2.01
CA VAL A 164 -6.33 0.14 1.43
C VAL A 164 -6.94 1.54 1.46
N ASP A 165 -6.26 2.51 2.08
CA ASP A 165 -6.74 3.89 2.15
C ASP A 165 -6.46 4.67 0.86
N GLY A 166 -7.50 5.01 0.11
CA GLY A 166 -7.44 5.84 -1.09
C GLY A 166 -8.78 6.48 -1.44
N ASP A 167 -8.76 7.40 -2.40
CA ASP A 167 -9.97 8.05 -2.98
C ASP A 167 -10.95 6.98 -3.51
N GLU A 168 -12.08 6.84 -2.82
CA GLU A 168 -13.01 5.72 -3.01
C GLU A 168 -13.50 5.59 -4.46
N GLU A 169 -13.89 6.66 -5.09
CA GLU A 169 -14.49 6.63 -6.43
C GLU A 169 -13.44 6.36 -7.52
N LYS A 170 -12.30 7.04 -7.43
CA LYS A 170 -11.24 6.97 -8.43
C LYS A 170 -10.56 5.60 -8.48
N GLY A 171 -10.31 5.01 -7.30
CA GLY A 171 -9.76 3.67 -7.22
C GLY A 171 -10.69 2.60 -7.79
N VAL A 172 -12.02 2.74 -7.66
CA VAL A 172 -13.00 1.77 -8.21
C VAL A 172 -13.02 1.82 -9.75
N VAL A 173 -12.90 3.00 -10.37
CA VAL A 173 -12.80 3.10 -11.84
C VAL A 173 -11.60 2.32 -12.36
N GLU A 174 -10.44 2.51 -11.76
CA GLU A 174 -9.20 1.83 -12.16
C GLU A 174 -9.30 0.32 -11.97
N ILE A 175 -9.79 -0.13 -10.81
CA ILE A 175 -10.03 -1.54 -10.49
C ILE A 175 -10.91 -2.20 -11.54
N LEU A 176 -12.06 -1.59 -11.86
CA LEU A 176 -13.02 -2.18 -12.78
C LEU A 176 -12.56 -2.12 -14.24
N LYS A 177 -11.81 -1.09 -14.64
CA LYS A 177 -11.20 -1.04 -15.98
C LYS A 177 -10.18 -2.16 -16.15
N GLU A 178 -9.24 -2.30 -15.19
CA GLU A 178 -8.27 -3.39 -15.21
C GLU A 178 -8.96 -4.77 -15.22
N ALA A 179 -9.97 -4.94 -14.37
CA ALA A 179 -10.72 -6.19 -14.31
C ALA A 179 -11.50 -6.48 -15.60
N TYR A 180 -11.96 -5.45 -16.31
CA TYR A 180 -12.67 -5.59 -17.58
C TYR A 180 -11.77 -6.13 -18.69
N ASP A 181 -10.51 -5.70 -18.73
CA ASP A 181 -9.55 -6.11 -19.75
C ASP A 181 -9.03 -7.55 -19.55
N ILE A 182 -9.15 -8.09 -18.33
CA ILE A 182 -8.75 -9.46 -18.00
C ILE A 182 -9.98 -10.38 -17.94
N PRO A 183 -10.20 -11.26 -18.92
CA PRO A 183 -11.44 -12.04 -19.02
C PRO A 183 -11.79 -12.85 -17.76
N GLN A 184 -10.81 -13.42 -17.08
CA GLN A 184 -10.99 -14.20 -15.85
C GLN A 184 -11.41 -13.31 -14.68
N LYS A 185 -10.76 -12.14 -14.53
CA LYS A 185 -11.05 -11.14 -13.49
C LYS A 185 -12.44 -10.54 -13.72
N ARG A 186 -12.76 -10.17 -14.96
CA ARG A 186 -14.10 -9.68 -15.34
C ARG A 186 -15.20 -10.69 -15.02
N LYS A 187 -14.99 -11.97 -15.36
CA LYS A 187 -15.96 -13.03 -15.03
C LYS A 187 -16.15 -13.17 -13.52
N PHE A 188 -15.07 -13.11 -12.74
CA PHE A 188 -15.14 -13.14 -11.27
C PHE A 188 -15.99 -11.99 -10.74
N TYR A 189 -15.72 -10.74 -11.15
CA TYR A 189 -16.47 -9.56 -10.70
C TYR A 189 -17.95 -9.66 -11.07
N ASN A 190 -18.28 -9.95 -12.33
CA ASN A 190 -19.68 -10.09 -12.75
C ASN A 190 -20.41 -11.17 -11.93
N THR A 191 -19.75 -12.32 -11.69
CA THR A 191 -20.34 -13.39 -10.88
C THR A 191 -20.60 -12.96 -9.44
N MET A 192 -19.65 -12.24 -8.83
CA MET A 192 -19.77 -11.80 -7.44
C MET A 192 -20.78 -10.67 -7.28
N LEU A 193 -20.83 -9.71 -8.21
CA LEU A 193 -21.82 -8.64 -8.23
C LEU A 193 -23.26 -9.18 -8.39
N GLN A 194 -23.46 -10.18 -9.24
CA GLN A 194 -24.74 -10.86 -9.37
C GLN A 194 -25.15 -11.61 -8.10
N LYS A 195 -24.22 -12.30 -7.45
CA LYS A 195 -24.47 -13.03 -6.19
C LYS A 195 -24.75 -12.12 -5.01
N ALA A 196 -24.22 -10.91 -5.03
CA ALA A 196 -24.41 -9.93 -3.96
C ALA A 196 -25.82 -9.33 -3.90
N ASP A 197 -26.73 -9.77 -4.77
CA ASP A 197 -28.12 -9.27 -4.86
C ASP A 197 -28.23 -7.74 -5.02
N LEU A 198 -27.25 -7.16 -5.73
CA LEU A 198 -27.22 -5.73 -6.03
C LEU A 198 -28.01 -5.39 -7.31
N ASN A 199 -28.74 -6.35 -7.88
CA ASN A 199 -29.41 -6.25 -9.18
C ASN A 199 -28.49 -5.86 -10.35
N ILE A 200 -27.18 -6.00 -10.19
CA ILE A 200 -26.17 -5.71 -11.20
C ILE A 200 -25.91 -6.97 -12.02
N LEU A 201 -26.15 -6.91 -13.33
CA LEU A 201 -25.89 -8.01 -14.26
C LEU A 201 -24.43 -8.01 -14.75
N GLU A 202 -23.94 -6.84 -15.12
CA GLU A 202 -22.58 -6.63 -15.60
C GLU A 202 -22.19 -5.17 -15.51
N TYR A 203 -20.91 -4.88 -15.75
CA TYR A 203 -20.40 -3.51 -15.84
C TYR A 203 -19.55 -3.34 -17.10
N ARG A 204 -19.41 -2.10 -17.55
CA ARG A 204 -18.52 -1.76 -18.66
C ARG A 204 -17.85 -0.40 -18.45
N PRO A 205 -16.60 -0.24 -18.90
CA PRO A 205 -15.97 1.08 -18.98
C PRO A 205 -16.71 1.98 -19.95
N VAL A 206 -16.84 3.24 -19.57
CA VAL A 206 -17.45 4.31 -20.39
C VAL A 206 -16.63 5.59 -20.26
N VAL A 207 -16.82 6.51 -21.20
CA VAL A 207 -16.26 7.86 -21.13
C VAL A 207 -17.44 8.81 -20.92
N GLU A 208 -17.38 9.58 -19.83
CA GLU A 208 -18.41 10.57 -19.50
C GLU A 208 -17.89 11.99 -19.77
N ASP A 209 -18.80 12.89 -20.13
CA ASP A 209 -18.47 14.31 -20.23
C ASP A 209 -18.17 14.89 -18.84
N ARG A 210 -17.06 15.64 -18.77
CA ARG A 210 -16.59 16.31 -17.55
C ARG A 210 -16.67 17.81 -17.73
N TYR A 211 -17.47 18.46 -16.91
CA TYR A 211 -17.47 19.91 -16.83
C TYR A 211 -16.27 20.40 -16.01
N VAL A 212 -15.37 21.14 -16.65
CA VAL A 212 -14.26 21.82 -15.97
C VAL A 212 -14.61 23.30 -15.85
N PRO A 213 -14.88 23.82 -14.63
CA PRO A 213 -15.22 25.22 -14.41
C PRO A 213 -14.14 26.18 -14.93
N ALA A 214 -14.54 27.35 -15.47
CA ALA A 214 -13.60 28.35 -16.02
C ALA A 214 -12.53 28.79 -15.00
N ALA A 215 -12.93 29.00 -13.73
CA ALA A 215 -12.01 29.36 -12.66
C ALA A 215 -10.95 28.28 -12.41
N LEU A 216 -11.34 26.99 -12.48
CA LEU A 216 -10.39 25.87 -12.34
C LEU A 216 -9.43 25.78 -13.53
N ARG A 217 -9.92 26.06 -14.74
CA ARG A 217 -9.04 26.12 -15.94
C ARG A 217 -7.97 27.21 -15.81
N GLU A 218 -8.35 28.40 -15.33
CA GLU A 218 -7.40 29.49 -15.09
C GLU A 218 -6.37 29.15 -14.01
N LEU A 219 -6.78 28.48 -12.93
CA LEU A 219 -5.86 28.02 -11.89
C LEU A 219 -4.86 27.00 -12.42
N ILE A 220 -5.33 25.96 -13.13
CA ILE A 220 -4.46 24.92 -13.71
C ILE A 220 -3.47 25.54 -14.70
N GLN A 221 -3.89 26.53 -15.50
CA GLN A 221 -2.99 27.19 -16.45
C GLN A 221 -1.89 28.02 -15.78
N LYS A 222 -2.17 28.60 -14.60
CA LYS A 222 -1.21 29.40 -13.81
C LYS A 222 -0.22 28.54 -13.01
N GLU A 223 -0.59 27.30 -12.72
CA GLU A 223 0.27 26.38 -11.96
C GLU A 223 1.47 25.91 -12.81
N ASN A 224 2.60 25.71 -12.14
CA ASN A 224 3.85 25.23 -12.75
C ASN A 224 3.82 23.71 -12.99
N LEU A 225 2.83 23.25 -13.75
CA LEU A 225 2.63 21.85 -14.12
C LEU A 225 3.16 21.61 -15.55
N SER A 226 3.57 20.37 -15.82
CA SER A 226 3.91 19.99 -17.22
C SER A 226 2.68 20.10 -18.13
N GLU A 227 2.88 20.43 -19.40
CA GLU A 227 1.78 20.57 -20.37
C GLU A 227 0.93 19.28 -20.46
N LYS A 228 1.55 18.13 -20.39
CA LYS A 228 0.86 16.83 -20.37
C LYS A 228 -0.10 16.69 -19.19
N VAL A 229 0.30 17.16 -18.00
CA VAL A 229 -0.55 17.15 -16.80
C VAL A 229 -1.70 18.15 -16.94
N LYS A 230 -1.42 19.35 -17.49
CA LYS A 230 -2.46 20.35 -17.75
C LYS A 230 -3.51 19.84 -18.73
N GLU A 231 -3.08 19.23 -19.83
CA GLU A 231 -3.98 18.62 -20.82
C GLU A 231 -4.86 17.53 -20.18
N GLU A 232 -4.28 16.66 -19.34
CA GLU A 232 -5.04 15.61 -18.65
C GLU A 232 -6.07 16.18 -17.66
N LEU A 233 -5.68 17.20 -16.88
CA LEU A 233 -6.57 17.87 -15.94
C LEU A 233 -7.70 18.67 -16.62
N LEU A 234 -7.46 19.17 -17.83
CA LEU A 234 -8.40 19.99 -18.61
C LEU A 234 -9.24 19.19 -19.60
N LYS A 235 -9.03 17.88 -19.72
CA LYS A 235 -9.85 17.03 -20.59
C LYS A 235 -11.33 17.22 -20.29
N PRO A 236 -12.16 17.43 -21.34
CA PRO A 236 -13.61 17.58 -21.19
C PRO A 236 -14.32 16.27 -20.93
N THR A 237 -13.58 15.15 -20.86
CA THR A 237 -14.11 13.81 -20.62
C THR A 237 -13.34 13.14 -19.50
N SER A 238 -13.97 12.22 -18.80
CA SER A 238 -13.34 11.36 -17.79
C SER A 238 -13.76 9.91 -17.97
N ASP A 239 -12.84 9.02 -17.65
CA ASP A 239 -13.16 7.59 -17.57
C ASP A 239 -14.16 7.34 -16.43
N SER A 240 -15.14 6.51 -16.68
CA SER A 240 -16.16 6.11 -15.72
C SER A 240 -16.60 4.66 -15.97
N ILE A 241 -17.53 4.17 -15.17
CA ILE A 241 -18.11 2.83 -15.28
C ILE A 241 -19.63 2.97 -15.36
N ALA A 242 -20.26 2.23 -16.26
CA ALA A 242 -21.70 2.01 -16.29
C ALA A 242 -22.00 0.57 -15.83
N PHE A 243 -23.00 0.44 -14.98
CA PHE A 243 -23.52 -0.84 -14.49
C PHE A 243 -24.87 -1.13 -15.15
N LEU A 244 -24.99 -2.29 -15.77
CA LEU A 244 -26.25 -2.80 -16.28
C LEU A 244 -27.03 -3.45 -15.13
N ASN A 245 -28.14 -2.85 -14.75
CA ASN A 245 -29.01 -3.32 -13.69
C ASN A 245 -30.26 -3.96 -14.24
N HIS A 246 -30.83 -4.91 -13.49
CA HIS A 246 -32.11 -5.56 -13.79
C HIS A 246 -33.24 -4.99 -12.93
N SER A 247 -34.44 -4.89 -13.52
CA SER A 247 -35.68 -4.63 -12.80
C SER A 247 -36.85 -5.37 -13.49
N ASP A 248 -37.97 -5.42 -12.83
CA ASP A 248 -39.22 -6.03 -13.40
C ASP A 248 -39.66 -5.39 -14.73
N ASN A 249 -39.25 -4.14 -14.97
CA ASN A 249 -39.57 -3.37 -16.18
C ASN A 249 -38.49 -3.46 -17.27
N GLY A 250 -37.43 -4.27 -17.05
CA GLY A 250 -36.34 -4.44 -18.00
C GLY A 250 -35.00 -3.96 -17.47
N ASN A 251 -33.97 -4.02 -18.31
CA ASN A 251 -32.62 -3.63 -17.96
C ASN A 251 -32.38 -2.15 -18.19
N PHE A 252 -31.57 -1.52 -17.32
CA PHE A 252 -31.19 -0.11 -17.42
C PHE A 252 -29.78 0.10 -16.92
N GLU A 253 -29.12 1.17 -17.34
CA GLU A 253 -27.75 1.50 -16.93
C GLU A 253 -27.74 2.53 -15.79
N ILE A 254 -26.88 2.30 -14.79
CA ILE A 254 -26.60 3.25 -13.71
C ILE A 254 -25.11 3.61 -13.76
N PRO A 255 -24.77 4.92 -13.87
CA PRO A 255 -23.40 5.38 -13.76
C PRO A 255 -22.79 5.11 -12.37
N LEU A 256 -21.46 4.95 -12.30
CA LEU A 256 -20.72 4.73 -11.05
C LEU A 256 -21.06 5.75 -9.96
N LYS A 257 -21.15 7.03 -10.33
CA LYS A 257 -21.43 8.15 -9.39
C LYS A 257 -22.76 8.05 -8.65
N TRP A 258 -23.67 7.18 -9.12
CA TRP A 258 -24.98 6.95 -8.49
C TRP A 258 -25.04 5.62 -7.75
N GLN A 259 -23.93 4.88 -7.69
CA GLN A 259 -23.84 3.68 -6.89
C GLN A 259 -23.76 4.01 -5.39
N SER A 260 -24.21 3.09 -4.55
CA SER A 260 -24.14 3.21 -3.10
C SER A 260 -22.68 3.09 -2.63
N LYS A 261 -22.35 3.71 -1.49
CA LYS A 261 -21.04 3.51 -0.83
C LYS A 261 -20.78 2.04 -0.54
N GLY A 262 -21.78 1.28 -0.12
CA GLY A 262 -21.67 -0.16 0.09
C GLY A 262 -21.29 -0.92 -1.19
N THR A 263 -21.86 -0.56 -2.35
CA THR A 263 -21.49 -1.15 -3.64
C THR A 263 -20.02 -0.85 -3.98
N LEU A 264 -19.56 0.40 -3.78
CA LEU A 264 -18.17 0.79 -4.04
C LEU A 264 -17.20 0.04 -3.13
N LYS A 265 -17.52 -0.04 -1.83
CA LYS A 265 -16.72 -0.81 -0.86
C LYS A 265 -16.70 -2.30 -1.21
N TYR A 266 -17.83 -2.87 -1.61
CA TYR A 266 -17.90 -4.27 -2.05
C TYR A 266 -16.96 -4.53 -3.23
N ILE A 267 -16.95 -3.67 -4.25
CA ILE A 267 -16.04 -3.80 -5.40
C ILE A 267 -14.58 -3.79 -4.99
N ARG A 268 -14.18 -2.93 -4.04
CA ARG A 268 -12.83 -2.90 -3.50
C ARG A 268 -12.45 -4.20 -2.81
N ILE A 269 -13.35 -4.71 -1.99
CA ILE A 269 -13.15 -5.98 -1.31
C ILE A 269 -13.02 -7.12 -2.32
N LEU A 270 -13.81 -7.12 -3.40
CA LEU A 270 -13.65 -8.08 -4.49
C LEU A 270 -12.26 -8.03 -5.12
N ASN A 271 -11.64 -6.84 -5.24
CA ASN A 271 -10.27 -6.74 -5.72
C ASN A 271 -9.29 -7.45 -4.79
N VAL A 272 -9.38 -7.16 -3.50
CA VAL A 272 -8.56 -7.81 -2.46
C VAL A 272 -8.76 -9.33 -2.50
N LEU A 273 -9.99 -9.81 -2.56
CA LEU A 273 -10.31 -11.25 -2.63
C LEU A 273 -9.71 -11.90 -3.88
N TYR A 274 -9.85 -11.27 -5.04
CA TYR A 274 -9.28 -11.80 -6.28
C TYR A 274 -7.77 -11.92 -6.17
N ASP A 275 -7.10 -10.89 -5.67
CA ASP A 275 -5.66 -10.87 -5.50
C ASP A 275 -5.19 -11.92 -4.47
N MET A 276 -5.90 -12.07 -3.35
CA MET A 276 -5.60 -13.10 -2.33
C MET A 276 -5.74 -14.54 -2.86
N ILE A 277 -6.66 -14.76 -3.81
CA ILE A 277 -6.88 -16.09 -4.42
C ILE A 277 -5.80 -16.38 -5.48
N THR A 278 -5.37 -15.36 -6.22
CA THR A 278 -4.51 -15.52 -7.40
C THR A 278 -3.03 -15.29 -7.14
N SER A 279 -2.67 -14.56 -6.09
CA SER A 279 -1.29 -14.13 -5.81
C SER A 279 -1.00 -14.01 -4.30
N PRO A 280 0.27 -14.08 -3.88
CA PRO A 280 0.65 -13.93 -2.47
C PRO A 280 0.72 -12.45 -2.05
N HIS A 281 -0.42 -11.79 -1.90
CA HIS A 281 -0.51 -10.42 -1.39
C HIS A 281 -0.75 -10.35 0.12
N VAL A 282 -0.40 -9.23 0.74
CA VAL A 282 -0.66 -8.90 2.15
C VAL A 282 -1.51 -7.64 2.19
N TYR A 283 -2.68 -7.74 2.81
CA TYR A 283 -3.61 -6.64 3.00
C TYR A 283 -3.91 -6.46 4.49
N PHE A 284 -3.97 -5.22 4.93
CA PHE A 284 -4.49 -4.85 6.24
C PHE A 284 -5.82 -4.14 6.04
N LEU A 285 -6.90 -4.74 6.55
CA LEU A 285 -8.27 -4.25 6.34
C LEU A 285 -8.87 -3.88 7.68
N ASP A 286 -9.18 -2.60 7.89
CA ASP A 286 -9.96 -2.16 9.03
C ASP A 286 -11.45 -2.09 8.65
N GLU A 287 -12.32 -2.35 9.64
CA GLU A 287 -13.78 -2.20 9.52
C GLU A 287 -14.39 -2.81 8.25
N LEU A 288 -13.98 -4.05 7.93
CA LEU A 288 -14.42 -4.75 6.70
C LEU A 288 -15.94 -4.75 6.51
N GLY A 289 -16.70 -4.79 7.60
CA GLY A 289 -18.17 -4.83 7.59
C GLY A 289 -18.86 -3.46 7.60
N GLU A 290 -18.12 -2.34 7.75
CA GLU A 290 -18.72 -1.03 7.72
C GLU A 290 -19.31 -0.73 6.33
N ASP A 291 -20.47 -0.09 6.28
CA ASP A 291 -21.23 0.22 5.06
C ASP A 291 -21.69 -0.98 4.21
N LEU A 292 -21.36 -2.22 4.60
CA LEU A 292 -21.88 -3.41 3.94
C LEU A 292 -23.14 -3.93 4.62
N HIS A 293 -24.14 -4.33 3.82
CA HIS A 293 -25.29 -5.06 4.33
C HIS A 293 -24.83 -6.41 4.90
N ASN A 294 -25.44 -6.84 6.03
CA ASN A 294 -25.05 -8.08 6.71
C ASN A 294 -25.03 -9.29 5.78
N ASP A 295 -25.99 -9.37 4.84
CA ASP A 295 -26.06 -10.48 3.88
C ASP A 295 -24.83 -10.56 2.96
N LEU A 296 -24.19 -9.41 2.65
CA LEU A 296 -22.96 -9.38 1.86
C LEU A 296 -21.77 -9.98 2.60
N LEU A 297 -21.75 -9.92 3.93
CA LEU A 297 -20.70 -10.50 4.76
C LEU A 297 -20.68 -12.03 4.75
N PHE A 298 -21.78 -12.69 4.36
CA PHE A 298 -21.84 -14.15 4.26
C PHE A 298 -21.25 -14.72 2.96
N TYR A 299 -20.93 -13.88 1.98
CA TYR A 299 -20.36 -14.30 0.69
C TYR A 299 -18.82 -14.21 0.67
N TYR A 300 -18.19 -13.89 1.80
CA TYR A 300 -16.74 -13.91 2.01
C TYR A 300 -16.32 -15.18 2.79
#